data_e3dc0fb0c60419a3b9717a364bddd3eb
#
_entry.id   e3dc0fb0c60419a3b9717a364bddd3eb
#
_cell.length_a   1.000
_cell.length_b   1.000
_cell.length_c   1.000
_cell.angle_alpha   90.00
_cell.angle_beta   90.00
_cell.angle_gamma   90.00
#
_symmetry.space_group_name_H-M   'P 1'
#
loop_
_entity.id
_entity.type
_entity.pdbx_description
1 polymer ?
#
loop_
_entity_poly.entity_id
_entity_poly.type
_entity_poly.pdbx_seq_one_letter_code
_entity_poly.pdbx_strand_id
1 'polypeptide(L)'
;MEKQIVAPKQKLSLSDPKVRAWLFQIITVVVVVSLGWFMFDNTQTNLQHRGITSGFGFLERSAGFGIAQHLIDYTESDSYARVFVVGLLNTLLVSVIGIVLATILGFIIGVARLSQNWMINKLATVYVEVFRNIPPLLQILFWYTAVFLTLPGPRQAHGYLDMFYVSSRGLNMPKALPSEGAWPFLISIVIAILAVVAMVRWANKRFEATGEPFHKFWVALALLLVIPGLSMLVFGSPVHWELPQLKGFNFTGGWVLIPELISLTLALTIYTAAFIAEIVRSGIKSVSHGQTEAARSLGLRPGPTLRKVIIPQALRVIIPPLTSQFLNLAKNSSLAAAIGYPEMVSLFAGTVLNQTGQAIEVIAITMSVYLAISISISMLMNWYNKRIALIER
;
A
#
# COMPACT_ATOMS: atom_id res chain seq x y z
N MET A 1 7.73 21.85 70.52
CA MET A 1 8.43 22.72 69.54
C MET A 1 9.40 21.86 68.75
N GLU A 2 8.92 21.37 67.63
CA GLU A 2 9.72 20.49 66.75
C GLU A 2 10.44 21.38 65.74
N LYS A 3 11.79 21.40 65.86
CA LYS A 3 12.66 22.14 64.91
C LYS A 3 12.63 21.43 63.54
N GLN A 4 11.97 22.03 62.56
CA GLN A 4 12.12 21.65 61.17
C GLN A 4 13.57 21.87 60.77
N ILE A 5 14.28 20.76 60.49
CA ILE A 5 15.61 20.76 59.90
C ILE A 5 15.42 21.11 58.41
N VAL A 6 15.72 22.36 58.06
CA VAL A 6 15.78 22.82 56.64
C VAL A 6 17.01 22.16 56.02
N ALA A 7 16.77 21.26 55.09
CA ALA A 7 17.87 20.63 54.31
C ALA A 7 18.71 21.71 53.57
N PRO A 8 20.04 21.65 53.63
CA PRO A 8 20.87 22.64 52.97
C PRO A 8 20.68 22.59 51.46
N LYS A 9 20.46 23.75 50.83
CA LYS A 9 20.39 23.88 49.35
C LYS A 9 21.72 23.32 48.79
N GLN A 10 21.63 22.17 48.09
CA GLN A 10 22.77 21.61 47.38
C GLN A 10 23.30 22.64 46.39
N LYS A 11 24.54 23.11 46.61
CA LYS A 11 25.26 23.94 45.65
C LYS A 11 25.51 23.09 44.41
N LEU A 12 25.06 23.55 43.23
CA LEU A 12 25.35 22.96 41.93
C LEU A 12 26.89 22.90 41.77
N SER A 13 27.48 21.71 41.88
CA SER A 13 28.90 21.48 41.70
C SER A 13 29.14 20.69 40.42
N LEU A 14 30.16 21.06 39.66
CA LEU A 14 30.60 20.33 38.46
C LEU A 14 31.06 18.89 38.76
N SER A 15 31.27 18.55 40.04
CA SER A 15 31.54 17.18 40.46
C SER A 15 30.30 16.29 40.58
N ASP A 16 29.08 16.86 40.54
CA ASP A 16 27.83 16.11 40.57
C ASP A 16 27.60 15.43 39.18
N PRO A 17 27.45 14.10 39.16
CA PRO A 17 27.17 13.37 37.91
C PRO A 17 25.94 13.87 37.12
N LYS A 18 24.92 14.36 37.84
CA LYS A 18 23.71 14.92 37.21
C LYS A 18 23.99 16.25 36.50
N VAL A 19 24.77 17.13 37.15
CA VAL A 19 25.16 18.42 36.58
C VAL A 19 26.03 18.23 35.33
N ARG A 20 26.97 17.28 35.38
CA ARG A 20 27.77 16.91 34.19
C ARG A 20 26.92 16.35 33.05
N ALA A 21 25.98 15.45 33.36
CA ALA A 21 25.09 14.89 32.33
C ALA A 21 24.28 15.99 31.64
N TRP A 22 23.69 16.93 32.40
CA TRP A 22 22.97 18.07 31.85
C TRP A 22 23.88 18.99 31.02
N LEU A 23 25.10 19.23 31.49
CA LEU A 23 26.05 20.08 30.79
C LEU A 23 26.48 19.47 29.47
N PHE A 24 26.77 18.16 29.42
CA PHE A 24 27.08 17.45 28.18
C PHE A 24 25.85 17.44 27.23
N GLN A 25 24.64 17.24 27.72
CA GLN A 25 23.44 17.32 26.92
C GLN A 25 23.25 18.70 26.28
N ILE A 26 23.40 19.77 27.08
CA ILE A 26 23.30 21.15 26.59
C ILE A 26 24.39 21.43 25.54
N ILE A 27 25.63 21.06 25.81
CA ILE A 27 26.76 21.23 24.86
C ILE A 27 26.42 20.46 23.55
N THR A 28 25.98 19.23 23.65
CA THR A 28 25.59 18.42 22.45
C THR A 28 24.52 19.11 21.68
N VAL A 29 23.46 19.57 22.34
CA VAL A 29 22.37 20.31 21.68
C VAL A 29 22.87 21.59 21.00
N VAL A 30 23.68 22.38 21.69
CA VAL A 30 24.26 23.61 21.15
C VAL A 30 25.13 23.32 19.93
N VAL A 31 25.98 22.29 20.00
CA VAL A 31 26.83 21.89 18.86
C VAL A 31 25.99 21.45 17.68
N VAL A 32 24.96 20.60 17.88
CA VAL A 32 24.08 20.12 16.81
C VAL A 32 23.30 21.29 16.18
N VAL A 33 22.74 22.19 17.01
CA VAL A 33 22.02 23.35 16.51
C VAL A 33 22.96 24.32 15.77
N SER A 34 24.17 24.56 16.28
CA SER A 34 25.15 25.44 15.62
C SER A 34 25.62 24.86 14.29
N LEU A 35 25.88 23.55 14.23
CA LEU A 35 26.18 22.87 12.95
C LEU A 35 25.03 22.96 11.97
N GLY A 36 23.81 22.71 12.43
CA GLY A 36 22.60 22.84 11.61
C GLY A 36 22.43 24.26 11.05
N TRP A 37 22.64 25.26 11.89
CA TRP A 37 22.60 26.67 11.48
C TRP A 37 23.70 27.01 10.46
N PHE A 38 24.93 26.59 10.73
CA PHE A 38 26.05 26.80 9.81
C PHE A 38 25.79 26.16 8.44
N MET A 39 25.28 24.92 8.42
CA MET A 39 24.92 24.24 7.18
C MET A 39 23.81 24.99 6.44
N PHE A 40 22.78 25.45 7.15
CA PHE A 40 21.67 26.22 6.57
C PHE A 40 22.14 27.55 5.96
N ASP A 41 22.90 28.34 6.71
CA ASP A 41 23.43 29.63 6.26
C ASP A 41 24.36 29.49 5.04
N ASN A 42 25.28 28.54 5.10
CA ASN A 42 26.18 28.23 4.00
C ASN A 42 25.41 27.77 2.74
N THR A 43 24.35 27.00 2.93
CA THR A 43 23.48 26.56 1.82
C THR A 43 22.72 27.72 1.21
N GLN A 44 22.14 28.61 2.00
CA GLN A 44 21.45 29.81 1.54
C GLN A 44 22.40 30.72 0.73
N THR A 45 23.59 30.94 1.25
CA THR A 45 24.61 31.75 0.57
C THR A 45 25.01 31.14 -0.78
N ASN A 46 25.23 29.81 -0.83
CA ASN A 46 25.57 29.12 -2.06
C ASN A 46 24.42 29.13 -3.10
N LEU A 47 23.17 29.02 -2.66
CA LEU A 47 22.01 29.12 -3.54
C LEU A 47 21.89 30.52 -4.15
N GLN A 48 22.08 31.58 -3.33
CA GLN A 48 22.07 32.96 -3.81
C GLN A 48 23.20 33.22 -4.84
N HIS A 49 24.42 32.74 -4.57
CA HIS A 49 25.55 32.84 -5.51
C HIS A 49 25.28 32.11 -6.84
N ARG A 50 24.49 31.05 -6.83
CA ARG A 50 24.09 30.31 -8.05
C ARG A 50 22.85 30.86 -8.72
N GLY A 51 22.23 31.93 -8.18
CA GLY A 51 21.00 32.50 -8.72
C GLY A 51 19.76 31.59 -8.57
N ILE A 52 19.83 30.60 -7.68
CA ILE A 52 18.71 29.70 -7.42
C ILE A 52 17.78 30.36 -6.40
N THR A 53 16.54 30.59 -6.81
CA THR A 53 15.51 31.15 -5.91
C THR A 53 15.06 30.07 -4.92
N SER A 54 15.08 30.35 -3.63
CA SER A 54 14.52 29.47 -2.60
C SER A 54 13.03 29.74 -2.40
N GLY A 55 12.31 28.75 -1.88
CA GLY A 55 10.89 28.86 -1.55
C GLY A 55 9.98 27.99 -2.43
N PHE A 56 8.72 27.89 -2.03
CA PHE A 56 7.75 26.99 -2.65
C PHE A 56 6.97 27.60 -3.84
N GLY A 57 7.29 28.81 -4.25
CA GLY A 57 6.61 29.50 -5.37
C GLY A 57 6.71 28.76 -6.71
N PHE A 58 7.69 27.85 -6.87
CA PHE A 58 7.78 27.04 -8.07
C PHE A 58 6.57 26.12 -8.25
N LEU A 59 5.88 25.73 -7.19
CA LEU A 59 4.74 24.82 -7.24
C LEU A 59 3.60 25.36 -8.12
N GLU A 60 3.49 26.67 -8.26
CA GLU A 60 2.47 27.34 -9.09
C GLU A 60 2.89 27.46 -10.57
N ARG A 61 4.16 27.24 -10.90
CA ARG A 61 4.65 27.31 -12.29
C ARG A 61 4.17 26.10 -13.08
N SER A 62 3.98 26.29 -14.40
CA SER A 62 3.68 25.20 -15.32
C SER A 62 4.82 24.19 -15.38
N ALA A 63 4.46 22.90 -15.37
CA ALA A 63 5.43 21.80 -15.36
C ALA A 63 6.12 21.61 -16.71
N GLY A 64 5.41 21.78 -17.82
CA GLY A 64 5.96 21.73 -19.17
C GLY A 64 6.42 20.33 -19.64
N PHE A 65 5.98 19.24 -18.98
CA PHE A 65 6.30 17.87 -19.38
C PHE A 65 5.13 16.92 -19.19
N GLY A 66 5.04 15.91 -20.05
CA GLY A 66 4.02 14.87 -19.99
C GLY A 66 4.32 13.79 -18.96
N ILE A 67 3.28 13.21 -18.36
CA ILE A 67 3.37 12.07 -17.43
C ILE A 67 2.61 10.90 -18.06
N ALA A 68 3.31 9.79 -18.29
CA ALA A 68 2.75 8.63 -18.99
C ALA A 68 1.59 7.96 -18.26
N GLN A 69 1.58 8.00 -16.92
CA GLN A 69 0.51 7.46 -16.10
C GLN A 69 0.09 8.45 -15.03
N HIS A 70 -1.21 8.72 -14.99
CA HIS A 70 -1.84 9.59 -14.01
C HIS A 70 -3.24 9.08 -13.67
N LEU A 71 -3.63 9.17 -12.40
CA LEU A 71 -4.96 8.77 -11.92
C LEU A 71 -5.97 9.91 -11.94
N ILE A 72 -5.49 11.14 -12.16
CA ILE A 72 -6.28 12.37 -12.28
C ILE A 72 -5.90 13.03 -13.59
N ASP A 73 -6.79 13.83 -14.15
CA ASP A 73 -6.51 14.57 -15.38
C ASP A 73 -5.27 15.45 -15.20
N TYR A 74 -4.34 15.32 -16.12
CA TYR A 74 -3.07 16.03 -16.13
C TYR A 74 -2.68 16.37 -17.57
N THR A 75 -2.22 17.60 -17.75
CA THR A 75 -1.68 18.14 -19.00
C THR A 75 -0.35 18.84 -18.75
N GLU A 76 0.45 19.05 -19.80
CA GLU A 76 1.75 19.70 -19.69
C GLU A 76 1.66 21.18 -19.24
N SER A 77 0.49 21.80 -19.39
CA SER A 77 0.22 23.17 -18.90
C SER A 77 -0.09 23.24 -17.41
N ASP A 78 -0.34 22.09 -16.75
CA ASP A 78 -0.61 22.04 -15.32
C ASP A 78 0.64 22.40 -14.49
N SER A 79 0.39 22.80 -13.26
CA SER A 79 1.44 23.25 -12.33
C SER A 79 2.22 22.08 -11.70
N TYR A 80 3.41 22.37 -11.15
CA TYR A 80 4.14 21.41 -10.34
C TYR A 80 3.35 20.94 -9.11
N ALA A 81 2.44 21.73 -8.57
CA ALA A 81 1.53 21.28 -7.52
C ALA A 81 0.61 20.15 -8.03
N ARG A 82 0.18 20.20 -9.30
CA ARG A 82 -0.57 19.09 -9.91
C ARG A 82 0.30 17.85 -10.10
N VAL A 83 1.56 18.02 -10.55
CA VAL A 83 2.56 16.95 -10.62
C VAL A 83 2.76 16.29 -9.27
N PHE A 84 2.82 17.07 -8.18
CA PHE A 84 2.89 16.53 -6.81
C PHE A 84 1.74 15.57 -6.51
N VAL A 85 0.51 15.96 -6.81
CA VAL A 85 -0.66 15.10 -6.57
C VAL A 85 -0.58 13.83 -7.42
N VAL A 86 -0.18 13.92 -8.68
CA VAL A 86 0.02 12.75 -9.56
C VAL A 86 1.06 11.81 -8.99
N GLY A 87 2.22 12.32 -8.58
CA GLY A 87 3.30 11.51 -7.99
C GLY A 87 2.89 10.84 -6.69
N LEU A 88 2.18 11.56 -5.82
CA LEU A 88 1.62 11.01 -4.58
C LEU A 88 0.64 9.88 -4.86
N LEU A 89 -0.31 10.07 -5.77
CA LEU A 89 -1.30 9.06 -6.13
C LEU A 89 -0.66 7.81 -6.75
N ASN A 90 0.32 7.98 -7.62
CA ASN A 90 1.05 6.86 -8.22
C ASN A 90 1.86 6.08 -7.18
N THR A 91 2.49 6.77 -6.21
CA THR A 91 3.19 6.13 -5.07
C THR A 91 2.22 5.32 -4.21
N LEU A 92 1.05 5.89 -3.90
CA LEU A 92 0.01 5.21 -3.13
C LEU A 92 -0.58 4.02 -3.89
N LEU A 93 -0.80 4.15 -5.21
CA LEU A 93 -1.32 3.07 -6.05
C LEU A 93 -0.43 1.82 -5.96
N VAL A 94 0.88 1.98 -6.21
CA VAL A 94 1.84 0.87 -6.13
C VAL A 94 1.92 0.30 -4.71
N SER A 95 1.95 1.19 -3.71
CA SER A 95 2.05 0.77 -2.30
C SER A 95 0.85 -0.06 -1.88
N VAL A 96 -0.37 0.39 -2.18
CA VAL A 96 -1.61 -0.32 -1.80
C VAL A 96 -1.73 -1.64 -2.53
N ILE A 97 -1.58 -1.64 -3.87
CA ILE A 97 -1.66 -2.87 -4.67
C ILE A 97 -0.59 -3.86 -4.23
N GLY A 98 0.66 -3.40 -4.09
CA GLY A 98 1.77 -4.23 -3.68
C GLY A 98 1.58 -4.84 -2.29
N ILE A 99 1.12 -4.06 -1.29
CA ILE A 99 0.82 -4.55 0.07
C ILE A 99 -0.25 -5.64 0.03
N VAL A 100 -1.35 -5.41 -0.69
CA VAL A 100 -2.46 -6.39 -0.78
C VAL A 100 -1.98 -7.68 -1.44
N LEU A 101 -1.35 -7.59 -2.61
CA LEU A 101 -0.88 -8.76 -3.35
C LEU A 101 0.24 -9.51 -2.59
N ALA A 102 1.21 -8.78 -2.00
CA ALA A 102 2.27 -9.38 -1.21
C ALA A 102 1.74 -10.08 0.05
N THR A 103 0.70 -9.52 0.68
CA THR A 103 0.07 -10.14 1.84
C THR A 103 -0.62 -11.45 1.44
N ILE A 104 -1.44 -11.44 0.39
CA ILE A 104 -2.14 -12.64 -0.09
C ILE A 104 -1.13 -13.72 -0.47
N LEU A 105 -0.16 -13.38 -1.32
CA LEU A 105 0.86 -14.32 -1.80
C LEU A 105 1.73 -14.84 -0.64
N GLY A 106 2.15 -13.96 0.26
CA GLY A 106 2.96 -14.31 1.41
C GLY A 106 2.25 -15.23 2.40
N PHE A 107 0.96 -15.01 2.65
CA PHE A 107 0.14 -15.95 3.45
C PHE A 107 0.03 -17.32 2.78
N ILE A 108 -0.26 -17.38 1.49
CA ILE A 108 -0.34 -18.65 0.74
C ILE A 108 0.98 -19.41 0.84
N ILE A 109 2.11 -18.75 0.56
CA ILE A 109 3.44 -19.39 0.58
C ILE A 109 3.84 -19.76 2.02
N GLY A 110 3.56 -18.90 3.00
CA GLY A 110 3.84 -19.16 4.41
C GLY A 110 3.13 -20.40 4.94
N VAL A 111 1.84 -20.57 4.58
CA VAL A 111 1.07 -21.79 4.88
C VAL A 111 1.60 -22.99 4.10
N ALA A 112 1.94 -22.83 2.81
CA ALA A 112 2.52 -23.88 1.98
C ALA A 112 3.84 -24.43 2.58
N ARG A 113 4.66 -23.59 3.22
CA ARG A 113 5.87 -24.03 3.94
C ARG A 113 5.61 -24.87 5.20
N LEU A 114 4.37 -24.92 5.66
CA LEU A 114 3.95 -25.79 6.78
C LEU A 114 3.31 -27.10 6.31
N SER A 115 3.19 -27.28 4.98
CA SER A 115 2.60 -28.48 4.41
C SER A 115 3.41 -29.75 4.74
N GLN A 116 2.71 -30.84 5.04
CA GLN A 116 3.30 -32.17 5.18
C GLN A 116 3.73 -32.74 3.81
N ASN A 117 3.18 -32.24 2.72
CA ASN A 117 3.61 -32.63 1.38
C ASN A 117 4.99 -32.03 1.10
N TRP A 118 5.98 -32.92 0.92
CA TRP A 118 7.37 -32.55 0.71
C TRP A 118 7.56 -31.60 -0.49
N MET A 119 6.86 -31.85 -1.60
CA MET A 119 6.99 -31.05 -2.82
C MET A 119 6.51 -29.62 -2.58
N ILE A 120 5.32 -29.44 -1.99
CA ILE A 120 4.74 -28.13 -1.68
C ILE A 120 5.67 -27.36 -0.73
N ASN A 121 6.12 -28.02 0.34
CA ASN A 121 7.04 -27.42 1.30
C ASN A 121 8.36 -26.99 0.64
N LYS A 122 8.95 -27.88 -0.19
CA LYS A 122 10.23 -27.62 -0.85
C LYS A 122 10.14 -26.46 -1.84
N LEU A 123 9.09 -26.43 -2.69
CA LEU A 123 8.88 -25.33 -3.65
C LEU A 123 8.68 -24.00 -2.93
N ALA A 124 7.85 -23.97 -1.89
CA ALA A 124 7.64 -22.75 -1.10
C ALA A 124 8.92 -22.31 -0.37
N THR A 125 9.76 -23.23 0.07
CA THR A 125 11.05 -22.92 0.71
C THR A 125 12.02 -22.33 -0.31
N VAL A 126 12.17 -22.95 -1.49
CA VAL A 126 13.02 -22.44 -2.57
C VAL A 126 12.62 -21.03 -2.98
N TYR A 127 11.30 -20.79 -3.14
CA TYR A 127 10.79 -19.44 -3.42
C TYR A 127 11.28 -18.43 -2.39
N VAL A 128 11.08 -18.71 -1.11
CA VAL A 128 11.47 -17.77 -0.03
C VAL A 128 12.96 -17.53 -0.01
N GLU A 129 13.79 -18.58 -0.10
CA GLU A 129 15.25 -18.46 -0.08
C GLU A 129 15.79 -17.68 -1.28
N VAL A 130 15.23 -17.90 -2.47
CA VAL A 130 15.66 -17.19 -3.69
C VAL A 130 15.29 -15.72 -3.61
N PHE A 131 14.00 -15.41 -3.40
CA PHE A 131 13.53 -14.01 -3.53
C PHE A 131 13.91 -13.12 -2.36
N ARG A 132 14.19 -13.65 -1.17
CA ARG A 132 14.74 -12.87 -0.06
C ARG A 132 16.20 -12.47 -0.24
N ASN A 133 16.97 -13.26 -0.96
CA ASN A 133 18.42 -13.07 -1.14
C ASN A 133 18.78 -12.25 -2.39
N ILE A 134 17.81 -11.96 -3.27
CA ILE A 134 18.02 -11.10 -4.44
C ILE A 134 17.57 -9.68 -4.12
N PRO A 135 18.43 -8.65 -4.29
CA PRO A 135 18.05 -7.26 -4.07
C PRO A 135 16.79 -6.85 -4.86
N PRO A 136 15.85 -6.08 -4.28
CA PRO A 136 14.60 -5.74 -4.93
C PRO A 136 14.80 -4.93 -6.23
N LEU A 137 15.80 -4.05 -6.28
CA LEU A 137 16.11 -3.30 -7.49
C LEU A 137 16.48 -4.21 -8.68
N LEU A 138 17.24 -5.26 -8.43
CA LEU A 138 17.59 -6.24 -9.50
C LEU A 138 16.36 -7.00 -9.98
N GLN A 139 15.43 -7.33 -9.09
CA GLN A 139 14.16 -7.94 -9.46
C GLN A 139 13.31 -6.99 -10.33
N ILE A 140 13.24 -5.71 -9.97
CA ILE A 140 12.52 -4.68 -10.75
C ILE A 140 13.14 -4.58 -12.15
N LEU A 141 14.45 -4.44 -12.24
CA LEU A 141 15.16 -4.36 -13.52
C LEU A 141 14.97 -5.63 -14.36
N PHE A 142 15.02 -6.81 -13.76
CA PHE A 142 14.79 -8.08 -14.45
C PHE A 142 13.40 -8.12 -15.10
N TRP A 143 12.35 -7.87 -14.30
CA TRP A 143 10.99 -7.90 -14.81
C TRP A 143 10.78 -6.84 -15.91
N TYR A 144 11.30 -5.63 -15.71
CA TYR A 144 11.15 -4.56 -16.68
C TYR A 144 11.92 -4.84 -17.97
N THR A 145 13.24 -5.03 -17.89
CA THR A 145 14.11 -5.10 -19.08
C THR A 145 14.12 -6.47 -19.74
N ALA A 146 14.15 -7.56 -18.95
CA ALA A 146 14.28 -8.91 -19.50
C ALA A 146 12.93 -9.58 -19.81
N VAL A 147 11.82 -9.10 -19.20
CA VAL A 147 10.51 -9.69 -19.46
C VAL A 147 9.62 -8.72 -20.25
N PHE A 148 9.27 -7.55 -19.72
CA PHE A 148 8.27 -6.70 -20.37
C PHE A 148 8.77 -5.97 -21.60
N LEU A 149 10.01 -5.45 -21.61
CA LEU A 149 10.55 -4.77 -22.79
C LEU A 149 10.91 -5.73 -23.96
N THR A 150 11.02 -7.02 -23.69
CA THR A 150 11.25 -8.04 -24.74
C THR A 150 9.98 -8.55 -25.40
N LEU A 151 8.81 -8.17 -24.88
CA LEU A 151 7.52 -8.50 -25.49
C LEU A 151 7.36 -7.87 -26.87
N PRO A 152 6.53 -8.46 -27.75
CA PRO A 152 6.26 -7.91 -29.07
C PRO A 152 5.74 -6.47 -29.00
N GLY A 153 6.07 -5.66 -30.01
CA GLY A 153 5.52 -4.31 -30.15
C GLY A 153 3.99 -4.33 -30.35
N PRO A 154 3.29 -3.19 -30.20
CA PRO A 154 1.84 -3.13 -30.30
C PRO A 154 1.23 -3.72 -31.56
N ARG A 155 1.91 -3.59 -32.72
CA ARG A 155 1.45 -4.16 -34.00
C ARG A 155 1.49 -5.69 -34.06
N GLN A 156 2.31 -6.31 -33.24
CA GLN A 156 2.50 -7.76 -33.19
C GLN A 156 1.94 -8.34 -31.87
N ALA A 157 1.23 -7.50 -31.09
CA ALA A 157 0.67 -7.91 -29.83
C ALA A 157 -0.41 -8.98 -30.04
N HIS A 158 -0.34 -10.04 -29.23
CA HIS A 158 -1.38 -11.06 -29.22
C HIS A 158 -2.61 -10.54 -28.47
N GLY A 159 -3.76 -10.55 -29.16
CA GLY A 159 -5.06 -10.23 -28.55
C GLY A 159 -5.66 -11.45 -27.87
N TYR A 160 -6.12 -11.29 -26.67
CA TYR A 160 -6.92 -12.27 -25.93
C TYR A 160 -8.36 -11.78 -25.91
N LEU A 161 -9.29 -12.58 -26.45
CA LEU A 161 -10.72 -12.24 -26.55
C LEU A 161 -11.01 -10.92 -27.31
N ASP A 162 -10.06 -10.43 -28.14
CA ASP A 162 -10.13 -9.12 -28.80
C ASP A 162 -10.35 -7.93 -27.85
N MET A 163 -10.04 -8.10 -26.58
CA MET A 163 -10.22 -7.10 -25.53
C MET A 163 -8.92 -6.78 -24.77
N PHE A 164 -8.01 -7.76 -24.65
CA PHE A 164 -6.79 -7.62 -23.90
C PHE A 164 -5.59 -7.81 -24.82
N TYR A 165 -4.67 -6.87 -24.82
CA TYR A 165 -3.47 -6.92 -25.66
C TYR A 165 -2.23 -6.71 -24.79
N VAL A 166 -1.31 -7.68 -24.84
CA VAL A 166 -0.03 -7.63 -24.14
C VAL A 166 1.07 -7.27 -25.12
N SER A 167 1.82 -6.22 -24.82
CA SER A 167 2.90 -5.72 -25.67
C SER A 167 4.04 -5.14 -24.82
N SER A 168 5.17 -4.80 -25.46
CA SER A 168 6.28 -4.08 -24.82
C SER A 168 5.90 -2.69 -24.29
N ARG A 169 4.70 -2.18 -24.63
CA ARG A 169 4.14 -0.92 -24.10
C ARG A 169 3.14 -1.14 -22.98
N GLY A 170 2.98 -2.38 -22.52
CA GLY A 170 2.14 -2.75 -21.39
C GLY A 170 0.93 -3.59 -21.77
N LEU A 171 0.00 -3.68 -20.81
CA LEU A 171 -1.25 -4.39 -20.95
C LEU A 171 -2.37 -3.39 -21.27
N ASN A 172 -2.94 -3.52 -22.45
CA ASN A 172 -4.12 -2.76 -22.86
C ASN A 172 -5.37 -3.58 -22.56
N MET A 173 -6.36 -2.96 -21.91
CA MET A 173 -7.60 -3.61 -21.47
C MET A 173 -8.81 -2.69 -21.65
N PRO A 174 -10.05 -3.24 -21.69
CA PRO A 174 -11.25 -2.43 -21.77
C PRO A 174 -11.35 -1.42 -20.62
N LYS A 175 -11.80 -0.21 -20.93
CA LYS A 175 -12.11 0.83 -19.96
C LYS A 175 -13.62 0.91 -19.77
N ALA A 176 -14.04 0.80 -18.53
CA ALA A 176 -15.42 1.00 -18.16
C ALA A 176 -15.70 2.51 -18.05
N LEU A 177 -16.53 3.03 -18.94
CA LEU A 177 -17.01 4.41 -18.90
C LEU A 177 -18.46 4.42 -18.39
N PRO A 178 -18.82 5.35 -17.46
CA PRO A 178 -20.21 5.47 -17.03
C PRO A 178 -21.09 5.87 -18.23
N SER A 179 -22.21 5.18 -18.39
CA SER A 179 -23.23 5.49 -19.39
C SER A 179 -24.45 6.17 -18.74
N GLU A 180 -25.46 6.49 -19.53
CA GLU A 180 -26.71 7.10 -19.01
C GLU A 180 -27.39 6.22 -17.94
N GLY A 181 -27.24 4.90 -18.02
CA GLY A 181 -27.74 3.95 -17.03
C GLY A 181 -26.97 3.90 -15.71
N ALA A 182 -25.83 4.59 -15.60
CA ALA A 182 -24.95 4.49 -14.42
C ALA A 182 -25.62 5.00 -13.14
N TRP A 183 -26.23 6.18 -13.17
CA TRP A 183 -26.90 6.77 -12.00
C TRP A 183 -28.11 5.96 -11.53
N PRO A 184 -29.07 5.58 -12.41
CA PRO A 184 -30.17 4.69 -12.03
C PRO A 184 -29.68 3.37 -11.44
N PHE A 185 -28.60 2.79 -11.98
CA PHE A 185 -28.01 1.57 -11.47
C PHE A 185 -27.44 1.73 -10.06
N LEU A 186 -26.68 2.80 -9.79
CA LEU A 186 -26.15 3.10 -8.45
C LEU A 186 -27.29 3.31 -7.43
N ILE A 187 -28.34 4.04 -7.81
CA ILE A 187 -29.53 4.24 -6.97
C ILE A 187 -30.19 2.89 -6.68
N SER A 188 -30.31 2.03 -7.70
CA SER A 188 -30.92 0.70 -7.54
C SER A 188 -30.15 -0.21 -6.59
N ILE A 189 -28.81 -0.13 -6.55
CA ILE A 189 -27.97 -0.82 -5.56
C ILE A 189 -28.30 -0.34 -4.14
N VAL A 190 -28.40 0.97 -3.94
CA VAL A 190 -28.77 1.54 -2.63
C VAL A 190 -30.14 1.05 -2.20
N ILE A 191 -31.13 1.10 -3.11
CA ILE A 191 -32.48 0.57 -2.86
C ILE A 191 -32.43 -0.93 -2.52
N ALA A 192 -31.67 -1.72 -3.25
CA ALA A 192 -31.50 -3.15 -2.98
C ALA A 192 -30.91 -3.42 -1.58
N ILE A 193 -29.89 -2.67 -1.19
CA ILE A 193 -29.29 -2.77 0.16
C ILE A 193 -30.34 -2.39 1.24
N LEU A 194 -31.06 -1.31 1.06
CA LEU A 194 -32.11 -0.89 1.99
C LEU A 194 -33.22 -1.93 2.09
N ALA A 195 -33.65 -2.52 0.97
CA ALA A 195 -34.62 -3.59 0.93
C ALA A 195 -34.14 -4.84 1.68
N VAL A 196 -32.86 -5.23 1.50
CA VAL A 196 -32.25 -6.33 2.26
C VAL A 196 -32.24 -6.04 3.75
N VAL A 197 -31.84 -4.84 4.17
CA VAL A 197 -31.82 -4.46 5.59
C VAL A 197 -33.25 -4.51 6.17
N ALA A 198 -34.23 -3.97 5.45
CA ALA A 198 -35.64 -4.00 5.87
C ALA A 198 -36.18 -5.45 5.98
N MET A 199 -35.87 -6.28 4.98
CA MET A 199 -36.23 -7.70 4.94
C MET A 199 -35.60 -8.47 6.11
N VAL A 200 -34.32 -8.28 6.38
CA VAL A 200 -33.62 -8.95 7.50
C VAL A 200 -34.22 -8.54 8.84
N ARG A 201 -34.52 -7.24 9.03
CA ARG A 201 -35.19 -6.75 10.26
C ARG A 201 -36.58 -7.36 10.41
N TRP A 202 -37.37 -7.39 9.33
CA TRP A 202 -38.70 -8.02 9.34
C TRP A 202 -38.61 -9.53 9.63
N ALA A 203 -37.71 -10.24 8.98
CA ALA A 203 -37.52 -11.67 9.16
C ALA A 203 -37.05 -12.04 10.60
N ASN A 204 -36.26 -11.17 11.25
CA ASN A 204 -35.87 -11.34 12.66
C ASN A 204 -37.10 -11.17 13.58
N LYS A 205 -37.90 -10.10 13.39
CA LYS A 205 -39.14 -9.87 14.18
C LYS A 205 -40.13 -11.01 14.00
N ARG A 206 -40.30 -11.53 12.77
CA ARG A 206 -41.16 -12.67 12.50
C ARG A 206 -40.69 -13.92 13.23
N PHE A 207 -39.36 -14.19 13.16
CA PHE A 207 -38.77 -15.32 13.88
C PHE A 207 -38.94 -15.25 15.38
N GLU A 208 -38.79 -14.07 15.97
CA GLU A 208 -39.07 -13.82 17.41
C GLU A 208 -40.52 -14.04 17.76
N ALA A 209 -41.48 -13.74 16.88
CA ALA A 209 -42.91 -13.87 17.12
C ALA A 209 -43.46 -15.28 16.81
N THR A 210 -42.97 -15.99 15.82
CA THR A 210 -43.57 -17.23 15.29
C THR A 210 -42.65 -18.46 15.43
N GLY A 211 -41.34 -18.25 15.66
CA GLY A 211 -40.34 -19.33 15.68
C GLY A 211 -40.03 -19.91 14.28
N GLU A 212 -40.67 -19.43 13.22
CA GLU A 212 -40.48 -19.95 11.88
C GLU A 212 -39.23 -19.38 11.19
N PRO A 213 -38.28 -20.24 10.70
CA PRO A 213 -37.08 -19.79 9.99
C PRO A 213 -37.44 -19.22 8.61
N PHE A 214 -36.84 -18.06 8.28
CA PHE A 214 -36.96 -17.44 6.94
C PHE A 214 -35.66 -17.57 6.17
N HIS A 215 -35.72 -17.85 4.88
CA HIS A 215 -34.56 -18.04 4.01
C HIS A 215 -33.88 -16.72 3.63
N LYS A 216 -33.34 -16.02 4.65
CA LYS A 216 -32.74 -14.67 4.52
C LYS A 216 -31.70 -14.56 3.43
N PHE A 217 -30.84 -15.58 3.31
CA PHE A 217 -29.72 -15.57 2.34
C PHE A 217 -30.23 -15.54 0.89
N TRP A 218 -31.16 -16.44 0.54
CA TRP A 218 -31.65 -16.53 -0.84
C TRP A 218 -32.48 -15.32 -1.25
N VAL A 219 -33.30 -14.80 -0.33
CA VAL A 219 -34.11 -13.60 -0.60
C VAL A 219 -33.22 -12.35 -0.68
N ALA A 220 -32.20 -12.21 0.18
CA ALA A 220 -31.24 -11.13 0.07
C ALA A 220 -30.49 -11.17 -1.26
N LEU A 221 -30.02 -12.36 -1.67
CA LEU A 221 -29.35 -12.55 -2.96
C LEU A 221 -30.28 -12.18 -4.13
N ALA A 222 -31.54 -12.63 -4.07
CA ALA A 222 -32.53 -12.26 -5.09
C ALA A 222 -32.74 -10.75 -5.18
N LEU A 223 -32.92 -10.05 -4.04
CA LEU A 223 -33.09 -8.59 -4.03
C LEU A 223 -31.86 -7.87 -4.59
N LEU A 224 -30.64 -8.31 -4.25
CA LEU A 224 -29.40 -7.71 -4.73
C LEU A 224 -29.14 -7.97 -6.20
N LEU A 225 -29.74 -8.97 -6.81
CA LEU A 225 -29.60 -9.26 -8.25
C LEU A 225 -30.75 -8.70 -9.07
N VAL A 226 -31.99 -8.87 -8.59
CA VAL A 226 -33.20 -8.50 -9.34
C VAL A 226 -33.35 -6.98 -9.42
N ILE A 227 -33.19 -6.25 -8.34
CA ILE A 227 -33.39 -4.79 -8.35
C ILE A 227 -32.40 -4.08 -9.29
N PRO A 228 -31.06 -4.31 -9.19
CA PRO A 228 -30.13 -3.74 -10.16
C PRO A 228 -30.30 -4.31 -11.57
N GLY A 229 -30.65 -5.60 -11.69
CA GLY A 229 -30.93 -6.21 -12.99
C GLY A 229 -32.11 -5.57 -13.73
N LEU A 230 -33.18 -5.29 -13.03
CA LEU A 230 -34.33 -4.54 -13.58
C LEU A 230 -33.95 -3.11 -13.98
N SER A 231 -33.12 -2.44 -13.17
CA SER A 231 -32.60 -1.13 -13.52
C SER A 231 -31.78 -1.16 -14.83
N MET A 232 -30.98 -2.19 -15.06
CA MET A 232 -30.22 -2.36 -16.31
C MET A 232 -31.17 -2.60 -17.52
N LEU A 233 -32.26 -3.34 -17.32
CA LEU A 233 -33.23 -3.60 -18.38
C LEU A 233 -34.02 -2.34 -18.76
N VAL A 234 -34.36 -1.48 -17.81
CA VAL A 234 -35.18 -0.28 -18.03
C VAL A 234 -34.35 0.90 -18.52
N PHE A 235 -33.18 1.13 -17.91
CA PHE A 235 -32.32 2.32 -18.13
C PHE A 235 -31.09 2.02 -18.99
N GLY A 236 -30.92 0.78 -19.42
CA GLY A 236 -29.73 0.35 -20.16
C GLY A 236 -28.55 -0.02 -19.30
N SER A 237 -27.47 -0.42 -19.96
CA SER A 237 -26.22 -0.79 -19.29
C SER A 237 -25.64 0.38 -18.49
N PRO A 238 -25.21 0.19 -17.23
CA PRO A 238 -24.56 1.25 -16.44
C PRO A 238 -23.17 1.62 -16.97
N VAL A 239 -22.61 0.78 -17.83
CA VAL A 239 -21.22 0.91 -18.30
C VAL A 239 -21.18 0.74 -19.81
N HIS A 240 -20.47 1.65 -20.46
CA HIS A 240 -20.02 1.47 -21.84
C HIS A 240 -18.55 1.05 -21.83
N TRP A 241 -18.22 -0.03 -22.54
CA TRP A 241 -16.87 -0.53 -22.62
C TRP A 241 -16.13 0.10 -23.80
N GLU A 242 -15.16 0.94 -23.51
CA GLU A 242 -14.22 1.44 -24.50
C GLU A 242 -13.11 0.39 -24.70
N LEU A 243 -13.12 -0.27 -25.85
CA LEU A 243 -12.13 -1.29 -26.19
C LEU A 243 -10.86 -0.66 -26.73
N PRO A 244 -9.66 -1.20 -26.39
CA PRO A 244 -8.42 -0.78 -26.98
C PRO A 244 -8.40 -1.13 -28.48
N GLN A 245 -8.12 -0.14 -29.33
CA GLN A 245 -8.00 -0.30 -30.78
C GLN A 245 -6.61 0.08 -31.26
N LEU A 246 -6.01 -0.74 -32.10
CA LEU A 246 -4.72 -0.43 -32.72
C LEU A 246 -4.88 0.68 -33.76
N LYS A 247 -4.30 1.86 -33.47
CA LYS A 247 -4.22 2.99 -34.42
C LYS A 247 -2.77 3.33 -34.70
N GLY A 248 -2.33 3.08 -35.92
CA GLY A 248 -0.93 3.34 -36.34
C GLY A 248 0.07 2.43 -35.59
N PHE A 249 0.85 3.00 -34.66
CA PHE A 249 1.92 2.31 -33.95
C PHE A 249 1.59 2.00 -32.49
N ASN A 250 0.38 2.38 -32.03
CA ASN A 250 -0.01 2.20 -30.64
C ASN A 250 -1.50 1.89 -30.50
N PHE A 251 -1.90 1.39 -29.31
CA PHE A 251 -3.31 1.26 -28.96
C PHE A 251 -3.86 2.61 -28.51
N THR A 252 -5.12 2.86 -28.85
CA THR A 252 -5.91 4.02 -28.43
C THR A 252 -7.21 3.52 -27.83
N GLY A 253 -7.75 4.24 -26.84
CA GLY A 253 -8.88 3.80 -26.06
C GLY A 253 -8.53 2.72 -25.03
N GLY A 254 -9.47 2.41 -24.17
CA GLY A 254 -9.23 1.46 -23.09
C GLY A 254 -8.32 1.99 -21.98
N TRP A 255 -7.94 1.10 -21.09
CA TRP A 255 -6.91 1.34 -20.05
C TRP A 255 -5.59 0.72 -20.46
N VAL A 256 -4.51 1.44 -20.19
CA VAL A 256 -3.15 0.95 -20.39
C VAL A 256 -2.47 0.83 -19.03
N LEU A 257 -2.10 -0.39 -18.64
CA LEU A 257 -1.17 -0.61 -17.54
C LEU A 257 0.23 -0.62 -18.13
N ILE A 258 0.98 0.43 -17.88
CA ILE A 258 2.34 0.59 -18.42
C ILE A 258 3.28 -0.47 -17.85
N PRO A 259 4.30 -0.91 -18.61
CA PRO A 259 5.20 -1.98 -18.21
C PRO A 259 5.97 -1.65 -16.92
N GLU A 260 6.25 -0.37 -16.67
CA GLU A 260 6.88 0.11 -15.45
C GLU A 260 6.03 -0.20 -14.21
N LEU A 261 4.72 0.08 -14.27
CA LEU A 261 3.79 -0.21 -13.17
C LEU A 261 3.72 -1.71 -12.88
N ILE A 262 3.57 -2.51 -13.94
CA ILE A 262 3.43 -3.97 -13.81
C ILE A 262 4.71 -4.57 -13.23
N SER A 263 5.87 -4.21 -13.80
CA SER A 263 7.18 -4.71 -13.37
C SER A 263 7.47 -4.36 -11.92
N LEU A 264 7.24 -3.10 -11.54
CA LEU A 264 7.44 -2.63 -10.18
C LEU A 264 6.54 -3.35 -9.19
N THR A 265 5.24 -3.39 -9.48
CA THR A 265 4.25 -4.03 -8.60
C THR A 265 4.53 -5.52 -8.45
N LEU A 266 4.86 -6.21 -9.55
CA LEU A 266 5.18 -7.64 -9.54
C LEU A 266 6.45 -7.91 -8.72
N ALA A 267 7.53 -7.18 -8.97
CA ALA A 267 8.80 -7.34 -8.26
C ALA A 267 8.64 -7.10 -6.76
N LEU A 268 8.00 -5.99 -6.37
CA LEU A 268 7.77 -5.66 -4.96
C LEU A 268 6.84 -6.66 -4.28
N THR A 269 5.83 -7.17 -5.00
CA THR A 269 4.93 -8.22 -4.50
C THR A 269 5.70 -9.52 -4.23
N ILE A 270 6.46 -10.01 -5.20
CA ILE A 270 7.22 -11.25 -5.09
C ILE A 270 8.28 -11.15 -3.98
N TYR A 271 9.02 -10.04 -3.95
CA TYR A 271 10.04 -9.78 -2.93
C TYR A 271 9.44 -9.74 -1.53
N THR A 272 8.43 -8.90 -1.30
CA THR A 272 7.84 -8.70 0.01
C THR A 272 7.07 -9.93 0.50
N ALA A 273 6.40 -10.65 -0.43
CA ALA A 273 5.71 -11.90 -0.11
C ALA A 273 6.65 -12.97 0.48
N ALA A 274 7.91 -13.01 0.05
CA ALA A 274 8.88 -13.95 0.59
C ALA A 274 9.19 -13.67 2.08
N PHE A 275 9.25 -12.40 2.49
CA PHE A 275 9.40 -12.02 3.90
C PHE A 275 8.13 -12.28 4.70
N ILE A 276 6.97 -11.94 4.14
CA ILE A 276 5.67 -12.19 4.77
C ILE A 276 5.46 -13.69 4.98
N ALA A 277 5.85 -14.53 4.02
CA ALA A 277 5.76 -15.99 4.13
C ALA A 277 6.54 -16.54 5.32
N GLU A 278 7.73 -16.00 5.59
CA GLU A 278 8.53 -16.39 6.77
C GLU A 278 7.87 -15.93 8.08
N ILE A 279 7.34 -14.69 8.10
CA ILE A 279 6.59 -14.16 9.25
C ILE A 279 5.37 -15.04 9.55
N VAL A 280 4.60 -15.40 8.52
CA VAL A 280 3.42 -16.27 8.67
C VAL A 280 3.81 -17.66 9.17
N ARG A 281 4.84 -18.27 8.58
CA ARG A 281 5.36 -19.59 9.01
C ARG A 281 5.79 -19.56 10.47
N SER A 282 6.58 -18.57 10.87
CA SER A 282 7.09 -18.43 12.24
C SER A 282 5.96 -18.13 13.23
N GLY A 283 5.01 -17.28 12.86
CA GLY A 283 3.87 -16.94 13.70
C GLY A 283 2.92 -18.14 13.93
N ILE A 284 2.69 -18.99 12.92
CA ILE A 284 1.90 -20.21 13.12
C ILE A 284 2.66 -21.21 13.99
N LYS A 285 3.97 -21.36 13.81
CA LYS A 285 4.81 -22.25 14.63
C LYS A 285 4.99 -21.79 16.07
N SER A 286 4.81 -20.49 16.36
CA SER A 286 4.92 -19.96 17.73
C SER A 286 3.75 -20.36 18.64
N VAL A 287 2.63 -20.79 18.05
CA VAL A 287 1.49 -21.28 18.85
C VAL A 287 1.84 -22.65 19.46
N SER A 288 1.73 -22.73 20.79
CA SER A 288 2.06 -23.94 21.56
C SER A 288 1.29 -25.16 21.04
N HIS A 289 1.98 -26.31 20.90
CA HIS A 289 1.39 -27.59 20.49
C HIS A 289 0.25 -28.02 21.42
N GLY A 290 0.33 -27.70 22.72
CA GLY A 290 -0.72 -27.94 23.69
C GLY A 290 -2.07 -27.32 23.35
N GLN A 291 -2.09 -26.20 22.61
CA GLN A 291 -3.35 -25.60 22.09
C GLN A 291 -4.03 -26.52 21.07
N THR A 292 -3.24 -27.20 20.24
CA THR A 292 -3.75 -28.17 19.26
C THR A 292 -4.24 -29.43 19.97
N GLU A 293 -3.53 -29.91 20.99
CA GLU A 293 -3.92 -31.08 21.79
C GLU A 293 -5.19 -30.81 22.59
N ALA A 294 -5.27 -29.66 23.26
CA ALA A 294 -6.47 -29.24 23.99
C ALA A 294 -7.69 -29.13 23.06
N ALA A 295 -7.53 -28.55 21.88
CA ALA A 295 -8.59 -28.46 20.89
C ALA A 295 -9.08 -29.84 20.41
N ARG A 296 -8.15 -30.77 20.19
CA ARG A 296 -8.47 -32.16 19.82
C ARG A 296 -9.17 -32.93 20.95
N SER A 297 -8.74 -32.74 22.20
CA SER A 297 -9.38 -33.35 23.36
C SER A 297 -10.85 -32.87 23.54
N LEU A 298 -11.17 -31.65 23.03
CA LEU A 298 -12.54 -31.16 22.96
C LEU A 298 -13.30 -31.63 21.70
N GLY A 299 -12.73 -32.55 20.92
CA GLY A 299 -13.35 -33.13 19.72
C GLY A 299 -13.34 -32.19 18.49
N LEU A 300 -12.57 -31.11 18.50
CA LEU A 300 -12.46 -30.23 17.34
C LEU A 300 -11.70 -30.89 16.20
N ARG A 301 -12.28 -30.86 15.00
CA ARG A 301 -11.63 -31.29 13.77
C ARG A 301 -10.47 -30.34 13.39
N PRO A 302 -9.48 -30.78 12.57
CA PRO A 302 -8.32 -29.95 12.21
C PRO A 302 -8.67 -28.56 11.62
N GLY A 303 -9.68 -28.48 10.76
CA GLY A 303 -10.11 -27.20 10.16
C GLY A 303 -10.62 -26.17 11.19
N PRO A 304 -11.64 -26.49 12.02
CA PRO A 304 -12.07 -25.66 13.14
C PRO A 304 -10.94 -25.33 14.13
N THR A 305 -10.05 -26.27 14.46
CA THR A 305 -8.88 -26.03 15.31
C THR A 305 -7.99 -24.95 14.71
N LEU A 306 -7.64 -25.08 13.44
CA LEU A 306 -6.81 -24.08 12.75
C LEU A 306 -7.49 -22.70 12.75
N ARG A 307 -8.77 -22.64 12.36
CA ARG A 307 -9.49 -21.36 12.17
C ARG A 307 -9.84 -20.66 13.48
N LYS A 308 -10.23 -21.41 14.53
CA LYS A 308 -10.77 -20.83 15.78
C LYS A 308 -9.74 -20.75 16.90
N VAL A 309 -8.66 -21.54 16.86
CA VAL A 309 -7.68 -21.62 17.94
C VAL A 309 -6.30 -21.11 17.46
N ILE A 310 -5.75 -21.69 16.39
CA ILE A 310 -4.37 -21.41 15.97
C ILE A 310 -4.25 -20.07 15.27
N ILE A 311 -5.06 -19.80 14.23
CA ILE A 311 -4.97 -18.56 13.45
C ILE A 311 -5.14 -17.30 14.31
N PRO A 312 -6.14 -17.18 15.20
CA PRO A 312 -6.29 -16.00 16.02
C PRO A 312 -5.09 -15.72 16.95
N GLN A 313 -4.45 -16.79 17.46
CA GLN A 313 -3.23 -16.66 18.27
C GLN A 313 -2.03 -16.30 17.41
N ALA A 314 -1.84 -16.98 16.27
CA ALA A 314 -0.75 -16.71 15.33
C ALA A 314 -0.79 -15.27 14.79
N LEU A 315 -1.98 -14.74 14.47
CA LEU A 315 -2.13 -13.37 13.94
C LEU A 315 -1.54 -12.31 14.87
N ARG A 316 -1.58 -12.50 16.19
CA ARG A 316 -0.98 -11.58 17.17
C ARG A 316 0.54 -11.52 17.05
N VAL A 317 1.16 -12.62 16.68
CA VAL A 317 2.62 -12.71 16.46
C VAL A 317 2.97 -12.24 15.04
N ILE A 318 2.08 -12.47 14.07
CA ILE A 318 2.28 -12.12 12.66
C ILE A 318 2.14 -10.60 12.42
N ILE A 319 1.12 -9.95 13.01
CA ILE A 319 0.76 -8.56 12.67
C ILE A 319 1.85 -7.53 12.99
N PRO A 320 2.53 -7.56 14.16
CA PRO A 320 3.57 -6.56 14.42
C PRO A 320 4.71 -6.57 13.39
N PRO A 321 5.32 -7.71 13.01
CA PRO A 321 6.32 -7.74 11.95
C PRO A 321 5.79 -7.37 10.56
N LEU A 322 4.51 -7.63 10.25
CA LEU A 322 3.90 -7.21 8.98
C LEU A 322 3.95 -5.70 8.79
N THR A 323 3.81 -4.92 9.87
CA THR A 323 3.92 -3.45 9.81
C THR A 323 5.25 -3.03 9.18
N SER A 324 6.36 -3.63 9.59
CA SER A 324 7.68 -3.35 9.03
C SER A 324 7.76 -3.70 7.54
N GLN A 325 7.12 -4.80 7.11
CA GLN A 325 7.09 -5.17 5.69
C GLN A 325 6.28 -4.20 4.85
N PHE A 326 5.14 -3.72 5.34
CA PHE A 326 4.33 -2.71 4.64
C PHE A 326 5.07 -1.37 4.52
N LEU A 327 5.76 -0.94 5.58
CA LEU A 327 6.61 0.25 5.56
C LEU A 327 7.77 0.11 4.56
N ASN A 328 8.41 -1.06 4.53
CA ASN A 328 9.50 -1.33 3.59
C ASN A 328 9.01 -1.35 2.14
N LEU A 329 7.86 -1.97 1.86
CA LEU A 329 7.28 -1.98 0.51
C LEU A 329 6.98 -0.56 0.04
N ALA A 330 6.31 0.26 0.87
CA ALA A 330 6.01 1.64 0.53
C ALA A 330 7.27 2.48 0.28
N LYS A 331 8.35 2.28 1.04
CA LYS A 331 9.64 2.95 0.79
C LYS A 331 10.32 2.43 -0.49
N ASN A 332 10.27 1.12 -0.72
CA ASN A 332 10.86 0.50 -1.90
C ASN A 332 10.16 0.90 -3.21
N SER A 333 8.95 1.48 -3.15
CA SER A 333 8.31 2.05 -4.35
C SER A 333 9.19 3.14 -5.00
N SER A 334 10.04 3.83 -4.23
CA SER A 334 11.01 4.81 -4.74
C SER A 334 12.06 4.23 -5.69
N LEU A 335 12.30 2.92 -5.64
CA LEU A 335 13.19 2.22 -6.59
C LEU A 335 12.64 2.25 -8.03
N ALA A 336 11.38 2.58 -8.18
CA ALA A 336 10.70 2.80 -9.46
C ALA A 336 11.35 3.88 -10.33
N ALA A 337 12.04 4.84 -9.72
CA ALA A 337 12.80 5.87 -10.41
C ALA A 337 13.84 5.25 -11.37
N ALA A 338 14.38 4.07 -11.04
CA ALA A 338 15.36 3.37 -11.89
C ALA A 338 14.79 2.85 -13.21
N ILE A 339 13.46 2.68 -13.32
CA ILE A 339 12.78 2.24 -14.53
C ILE A 339 11.86 3.33 -15.12
N GLY A 340 11.90 4.54 -14.56
CA GLY A 340 11.14 5.67 -15.07
C GLY A 340 9.63 5.66 -14.73
N TYR A 341 9.18 4.83 -13.79
CA TYR A 341 7.79 4.91 -13.33
C TYR A 341 7.53 6.25 -12.62
N PRO A 342 6.47 7.00 -12.99
CA PRO A 342 6.25 8.37 -12.52
C PRO A 342 5.65 8.44 -11.11
N GLU A 343 6.39 7.96 -10.10
CA GLU A 343 6.07 8.12 -8.70
C GLU A 343 6.78 9.36 -8.10
N MET A 344 6.63 9.60 -6.82
CA MET A 344 7.08 10.84 -6.16
C MET A 344 8.59 11.12 -6.33
N VAL A 345 9.47 10.11 -6.19
CA VAL A 345 10.92 10.32 -6.35
C VAL A 345 11.28 10.59 -7.80
N SER A 346 10.73 9.81 -8.74
CA SER A 346 10.97 9.99 -10.17
C SER A 346 10.52 11.36 -10.66
N LEU A 347 9.31 11.80 -10.26
CA LEU A 347 8.77 13.08 -10.67
C LEU A 347 9.44 14.24 -9.95
N PHE A 348 9.49 14.23 -8.61
CA PHE A 348 10.00 15.36 -7.83
C PHE A 348 11.53 15.36 -7.74
N ALA A 349 12.15 14.35 -7.15
CA ALA A 349 13.61 14.31 -7.00
C ALA A 349 14.34 14.08 -8.34
N GLY A 350 13.64 13.55 -9.36
CA GLY A 350 14.14 13.46 -10.73
C GLY A 350 13.83 14.70 -11.55
N THR A 351 12.61 14.78 -12.12
CA THR A 351 12.26 15.77 -13.14
C THR A 351 12.15 17.21 -12.58
N VAL A 352 11.36 17.40 -11.51
CA VAL A 352 11.12 18.75 -10.95
C VAL A 352 12.42 19.35 -10.42
N LEU A 353 13.23 18.58 -9.72
CA LEU A 353 14.53 19.02 -9.24
C LEU A 353 15.45 19.49 -10.38
N ASN A 354 15.53 18.70 -11.46
CA ASN A 354 16.36 19.04 -12.62
C ASN A 354 15.88 20.32 -13.34
N GLN A 355 14.56 20.55 -13.37
CA GLN A 355 14.00 21.73 -14.06
C GLN A 355 14.07 22.99 -13.20
N THR A 356 13.91 22.88 -11.89
CA THR A 356 13.81 24.05 -10.99
C THR A 356 15.11 24.39 -10.29
N GLY A 357 16.01 23.39 -10.11
CA GLY A 357 17.22 23.54 -9.31
C GLY A 357 16.99 23.66 -7.79
N GLN A 358 15.73 23.65 -7.33
CA GLN A 358 15.35 23.87 -5.92
C GLN A 358 15.49 22.59 -5.10
N ALA A 359 16.74 22.15 -4.87
CA ALA A 359 17.04 20.86 -4.27
C ALA A 359 16.48 20.69 -2.85
N ILE A 360 16.55 21.74 -2.02
CA ILE A 360 16.14 21.66 -0.61
C ILE A 360 14.64 21.45 -0.52
N GLU A 361 13.87 22.29 -1.21
CA GLU A 361 12.41 22.27 -1.19
C GLU A 361 11.86 20.96 -1.78
N VAL A 362 12.39 20.57 -2.94
CA VAL A 362 11.95 19.37 -3.64
C VAL A 362 12.25 18.11 -2.83
N ILE A 363 13.47 18.00 -2.27
CA ILE A 363 13.83 16.83 -1.43
C ILE A 363 13.05 16.86 -0.11
N ALA A 364 12.86 18.03 0.52
CA ALA A 364 12.06 18.15 1.73
C ALA A 364 10.60 17.70 1.50
N ILE A 365 9.98 18.13 0.39
CA ILE A 365 8.64 17.66 0.00
C ILE A 365 8.63 16.14 -0.17
N THR A 366 9.56 15.60 -0.94
CA THR A 366 9.64 14.16 -1.22
C THR A 366 9.80 13.36 0.07
N MET A 367 10.71 13.76 0.95
CA MET A 367 10.92 13.11 2.26
C MET A 367 9.68 13.21 3.14
N SER A 368 9.01 14.36 3.17
CA SER A 368 7.79 14.58 3.94
C SER A 368 6.65 13.67 3.50
N VAL A 369 6.51 13.42 2.20
CA VAL A 369 5.52 12.49 1.65
C VAL A 369 5.78 11.06 2.15
N TYR A 370 7.01 10.55 2.02
CA TYR A 370 7.33 9.20 2.49
C TYR A 370 7.21 9.07 4.01
N LEU A 371 7.53 10.12 4.75
CA LEU A 371 7.31 10.18 6.20
C LEU A 371 5.81 10.11 6.52
N ALA A 372 4.98 10.90 5.84
CA ALA A 372 3.53 10.92 6.04
C ALA A 372 2.90 9.56 5.71
N ILE A 373 3.28 8.93 4.60
CA ILE A 373 2.85 7.56 4.23
C ILE A 373 3.26 6.57 5.32
N SER A 374 4.50 6.64 5.79
CA SER A 374 5.01 5.74 6.83
C SER A 374 4.28 5.90 8.16
N ILE A 375 4.01 7.14 8.58
CA ILE A 375 3.21 7.43 9.79
C ILE A 375 1.80 6.89 9.63
N SER A 376 1.16 7.11 8.47
CA SER A 376 -0.20 6.64 8.19
C SER A 376 -0.31 5.11 8.26
N ILE A 377 0.63 4.38 7.64
CA ILE A 377 0.70 2.92 7.72
C ILE A 377 0.89 2.49 9.18
N SER A 378 1.82 3.11 9.92
CA SER A 378 2.09 2.78 11.32
C SER A 378 0.88 3.02 12.21
N MET A 379 0.17 4.13 12.03
CA MET A 379 -1.05 4.45 12.80
C MET A 379 -2.16 3.43 12.52
N LEU A 380 -2.39 3.08 11.24
CA LEU A 380 -3.38 2.10 10.83
C LEU A 380 -3.07 0.71 11.44
N MET A 381 -1.82 0.29 11.34
CA MET A 381 -1.39 -1.03 11.82
C MET A 381 -1.39 -1.09 13.37
N ASN A 382 -1.02 -0.02 14.06
CA ASN A 382 -1.10 0.06 15.52
C ASN A 382 -2.55 0.03 16.01
N TRP A 383 -3.46 0.74 15.32
CA TRP A 383 -4.89 0.67 15.62
C TRP A 383 -5.43 -0.76 15.43
N TYR A 384 -5.06 -1.43 14.34
CA TYR A 384 -5.47 -2.81 14.07
C TYR A 384 -4.89 -3.79 15.11
N ASN A 385 -3.61 -3.63 15.46
CA ASN A 385 -2.93 -4.45 16.47
C ASN A 385 -3.61 -4.33 17.85
N LYS A 386 -3.99 -3.12 18.28
CA LYS A 386 -4.73 -2.90 19.53
C LYS A 386 -6.09 -3.62 19.55
N ARG A 387 -6.76 -3.75 18.39
CA ARG A 387 -8.06 -4.45 18.32
C ARG A 387 -7.94 -5.99 18.44
N ILE A 388 -6.79 -6.55 18.07
CA ILE A 388 -6.55 -8.00 18.10
C ILE A 388 -5.86 -8.42 19.40
N ALA A 389 -5.29 -7.48 20.15
CA ALA A 389 -4.71 -7.76 21.46
C ALA A 389 -5.76 -8.37 22.41
N LEU A 390 -5.37 -9.43 23.14
CA LEU A 390 -6.20 -9.99 24.21
C LEU A 390 -6.28 -8.97 25.35
N ILE A 391 -7.48 -8.70 25.81
CA ILE A 391 -7.68 -8.15 27.15
C ILE A 391 -7.56 -9.33 28.11
N GLU A 392 -6.39 -9.51 28.70
CA GLU A 392 -6.27 -10.39 29.86
C GLU A 392 -7.15 -9.83 30.97
N ARG A 393 -8.19 -10.59 31.30
CA ARG A 393 -9.04 -10.31 32.48
C ARG A 393 -8.55 -11.13 33.66
#